data_30abf8fad0de607063e295dbe609b1b3
#
_entry.id   30abf8fad0de607063e295dbe609b1b3
#
_cell.length_a   1.000
_cell.length_b   1.000
_cell.length_c   1.000
_cell.angle_alpha   90.00
_cell.angle_beta   90.00
_cell.angle_gamma   90.00
#
_symmetry.space_group_name_H-M   'P 1'
#
loop_
_entity.id
_entity.type
_entity.pdbx_description
1 polymer ?
#
loop_
_entity_poly.entity_id
_entity_poly.type
_entity_poly.pdbx_seq_one_letter_code
_entity_poly.pdbx_strand_id
1 'polypeptide(L)'
;MHVDADAFFASVEQRDQPALRGIPVAAGDVVIACASYEAREWGVRAGMTIGQAVAACPRLRVVPLRPAAYDAASAALFAVFRRFAARIEPGSMEEAFLDTRTTPWATIDQLAAAVQRAVRQEVGLPVTVGAGRTKLMAKLASRSVKPHGLRVIHPAEERYLRPALLVDELWGVGEVTRERLRQHSIRTVADIGVVHPEHLRDIAGTQMARRLAAIAAGTDDATVRPERPRRSFSVQRAVPRGTPVDVDGLVAELAGRLRGAGLTGSVVSLSVLYAGNLEHHGRTRLGEPTDDPAVLAAAVGPLVDAATARRIERVGVTVTGLQPAGAAVQLTLDTGY
;
A
#
# COMPACT_ATOMS: atom_id res chain seq x y z
N MET A 1 4.77 3.69 -16.82
CA MET A 1 5.07 4.88 -15.99
C MET A 1 4.57 4.65 -14.60
N HIS A 2 5.26 5.11 -13.57
CA HIS A 2 4.86 5.08 -12.16
C HIS A 2 4.72 6.50 -11.65
N VAL A 3 3.60 6.83 -11.02
CA VAL A 3 3.32 8.15 -10.42
C VAL A 3 3.03 7.94 -8.95
N ASP A 4 3.61 8.76 -8.08
CA ASP A 4 3.54 8.60 -6.63
C ASP A 4 3.49 10.00 -5.98
N ALA A 5 2.44 10.26 -5.20
CA ALA A 5 2.32 11.54 -4.51
C ALA A 5 3.29 11.60 -3.32
N ASP A 6 4.03 12.69 -3.26
CA ASP A 6 5.10 12.88 -2.29
C ASP A 6 4.53 13.18 -0.91
N ALA A 7 4.89 12.37 0.09
CA ALA A 7 4.43 12.49 1.47
C ALA A 7 2.90 12.74 1.56
N PHE A 8 2.11 11.88 0.93
CA PHE A 8 0.70 12.11 0.56
C PHE A 8 -0.15 12.75 1.67
N PHE A 9 -0.28 12.12 2.84
CA PHE A 9 -1.12 12.69 3.91
C PHE A 9 -0.60 14.05 4.36
N ALA A 10 0.71 14.17 4.59
CA ALA A 10 1.30 15.45 4.99
C ALA A 10 1.11 16.53 3.90
N SER A 11 1.21 16.16 2.63
CA SER A 11 0.99 17.09 1.50
C SER A 11 -0.46 17.53 1.38
N VAL A 12 -1.43 16.66 1.67
CA VAL A 12 -2.86 17.03 1.75
C VAL A 12 -3.07 18.03 2.89
N GLU A 13 -2.48 17.80 4.07
CA GLU A 13 -2.56 18.73 5.19
C GLU A 13 -1.93 20.10 4.84
N GLN A 14 -0.74 20.11 4.23
CA GLN A 14 -0.06 21.34 3.79
C GLN A 14 -0.81 22.07 2.66
N ARG A 15 -1.53 21.33 1.81
CA ARG A 15 -2.40 21.90 0.77
C ARG A 15 -3.58 22.64 1.39
N ASP A 16 -4.29 21.95 2.29
CA ASP A 16 -5.53 22.42 2.88
C ASP A 16 -5.30 23.49 3.96
N GLN A 17 -4.13 23.44 4.61
CA GLN A 17 -3.73 24.39 5.67
C GLN A 17 -2.39 25.06 5.30
N PRO A 18 -2.43 26.20 4.60
CA PRO A 18 -1.19 26.90 4.12
C PRO A 18 -0.19 27.21 5.22
N ALA A 19 -0.62 27.39 6.47
CA ALA A 19 0.27 27.62 7.62
C ALA A 19 1.19 26.43 7.94
N LEU A 20 0.91 25.23 7.39
CA LEU A 20 1.74 24.04 7.54
C LEU A 20 2.82 23.90 6.46
N ARG A 21 2.85 24.76 5.46
CA ARG A 21 3.83 24.70 4.36
C ARG A 21 5.21 25.12 4.83
N GLY A 22 6.21 24.35 4.42
CA GLY A 22 7.61 24.62 4.73
C GLY A 22 8.03 24.39 6.18
N ILE A 23 7.16 23.79 6.99
CA ILE A 23 7.47 23.38 8.36
C ILE A 23 7.39 21.85 8.49
N PRO A 24 8.09 21.24 9.48
CA PRO A 24 7.99 19.82 9.75
C PRO A 24 6.57 19.44 10.19
N VAL A 25 5.88 18.60 9.38
CA VAL A 25 4.52 18.11 9.63
C VAL A 25 4.51 16.60 9.62
N ALA A 26 3.75 15.99 10.52
CA ALA A 26 3.45 14.57 10.48
C ALA A 26 1.96 14.34 10.76
N ALA A 27 1.35 13.47 9.96
CA ALA A 27 -0.03 13.03 10.15
C ALA A 27 -0.04 11.70 10.91
N GLY A 28 -0.82 11.61 12.00
CA GLY A 28 -0.93 10.41 12.83
C GLY A 28 -1.69 10.65 14.12
N ASP A 29 -2.29 9.58 14.67
CA ASP A 29 -3.07 9.65 15.91
C ASP A 29 -2.33 9.01 17.11
N VAL A 30 -1.74 7.84 16.92
CA VAL A 30 -0.94 7.10 17.93
C VAL A 30 0.48 6.91 17.43
N VAL A 31 0.60 6.56 16.17
CA VAL A 31 1.87 6.45 15.44
C VAL A 31 1.82 7.37 14.22
N ILE A 32 2.97 7.79 13.78
CA ILE A 32 3.10 8.59 12.55
C ILE A 32 2.75 7.71 11.35
N ALA A 33 1.69 8.08 10.64
CA ALA A 33 1.31 7.43 9.39
C ALA A 33 2.09 8.00 8.20
N CYS A 34 2.32 9.33 8.19
CA CYS A 34 3.07 10.00 7.12
C CYS A 34 3.81 11.22 7.69
N ALA A 35 5.05 11.42 7.26
CA ALA A 35 5.87 12.59 7.60
C ALA A 35 6.22 13.39 6.34
N SER A 36 6.12 14.72 6.41
CA SER A 36 6.57 15.63 5.36
C SER A 36 8.08 15.53 5.14
N TYR A 37 8.59 16.02 4.03
CA TYR A 37 10.02 15.97 3.76
C TYR A 37 10.81 16.81 4.76
N GLU A 38 10.28 17.95 5.18
CA GLU A 38 10.87 18.76 6.25
C GLU A 38 10.98 17.99 7.57
N ALA A 39 9.99 17.15 7.90
CA ALA A 39 10.05 16.28 9.07
C ALA A 39 11.03 15.11 8.89
N ARG A 40 11.13 14.57 7.67
CA ARG A 40 12.07 13.47 7.35
C ARG A 40 13.53 13.89 7.45
N GLU A 41 13.86 15.15 7.20
CA GLU A 41 15.21 15.71 7.41
C GLU A 41 15.65 15.63 8.88
N TRP A 42 14.72 15.70 9.82
CA TRP A 42 14.94 15.50 11.25
C TRP A 42 14.90 14.04 11.68
N GLY A 43 14.80 13.09 10.74
CA GLY A 43 14.74 11.67 11.03
C GLY A 43 13.35 11.13 11.37
N VAL A 44 12.28 11.94 11.30
CA VAL A 44 10.91 11.46 11.53
C VAL A 44 10.48 10.50 10.42
N ARG A 45 9.92 9.34 10.80
CA ARG A 45 9.51 8.29 9.87
C ARG A 45 8.12 7.75 10.24
N ALA A 46 7.41 7.24 9.24
CA ALA A 46 6.19 6.46 9.48
C ALA A 46 6.49 5.25 10.39
N GLY A 47 5.53 4.92 11.27
CA GLY A 47 5.67 3.87 12.28
C GLY A 47 6.27 4.34 13.61
N MET A 48 6.91 5.49 13.70
CA MET A 48 7.33 6.07 14.98
C MET A 48 6.12 6.43 15.84
N THR A 49 6.23 6.26 17.15
CA THR A 49 5.27 6.86 18.08
C THR A 49 5.38 8.39 18.02
N ILE A 50 4.30 9.09 18.39
CA ILE A 50 4.32 10.57 18.43
C ILE A 50 5.45 11.06 19.34
N GLY A 51 5.66 10.41 20.50
CA GLY A 51 6.74 10.78 21.43
C GLY A 51 8.14 10.66 20.81
N GLN A 52 8.41 9.58 20.06
CA GLN A 52 9.68 9.40 19.33
C GLN A 52 9.85 10.46 18.25
N ALA A 53 8.78 10.75 17.49
CA ALA A 53 8.81 11.74 16.42
C ALA A 53 9.07 13.17 16.95
N VAL A 54 8.41 13.56 18.06
CA VAL A 54 8.61 14.87 18.71
C VAL A 54 10.02 14.96 19.33
N ALA A 55 10.53 13.87 19.91
CA ALA A 55 11.91 13.83 20.41
C ALA A 55 12.95 14.03 19.28
N ALA A 56 12.70 13.45 18.10
CA ALA A 56 13.54 13.63 16.92
C ALA A 56 13.42 15.04 16.31
N CYS A 57 12.23 15.63 16.32
CA CYS A 57 11.96 16.96 15.78
C CYS A 57 11.11 17.80 16.76
N PRO A 58 11.72 18.59 17.66
CA PRO A 58 10.99 19.38 18.66
C PRO A 58 10.02 20.43 18.06
N ARG A 59 10.21 20.81 16.80
CA ARG A 59 9.34 21.74 16.08
C ARG A 59 8.26 21.03 15.24
N LEU A 60 8.13 19.70 15.39
CA LEU A 60 7.17 18.90 14.62
C LEU A 60 5.74 19.33 14.91
N ARG A 61 4.99 19.57 13.85
CA ARG A 61 3.53 19.71 13.90
C ARG A 61 2.90 18.35 13.64
N VAL A 62 2.36 17.74 14.67
CA VAL A 62 1.54 16.52 14.52
C VAL A 62 0.09 16.94 14.29
N VAL A 63 -0.51 16.42 13.24
CA VAL A 63 -1.92 16.63 12.88
C VAL A 63 -2.67 15.30 12.89
N PRO A 64 -3.96 15.30 13.33
CA PRO A 64 -4.76 14.08 13.32
C PRO A 64 -5.03 13.61 11.89
N LEU A 65 -5.31 12.31 11.72
CA LEU A 65 -5.68 11.75 10.42
C LEU A 65 -7.06 12.24 9.99
N ARG A 66 -7.19 12.60 8.71
CA ARG A 66 -8.45 13.00 8.06
C ARG A 66 -8.79 12.07 6.89
N PRO A 67 -9.25 10.82 7.13
CA PRO A 67 -9.45 9.82 6.08
C PRO A 67 -10.28 10.31 4.90
N ALA A 68 -11.39 11.01 5.16
CA ALA A 68 -12.25 11.52 4.09
C ALA A 68 -11.54 12.52 3.16
N ALA A 69 -10.65 13.38 3.70
CA ALA A 69 -9.86 14.31 2.90
C ALA A 69 -8.83 13.58 2.04
N TYR A 70 -8.24 12.50 2.56
CA TYR A 70 -7.28 11.66 1.82
C TYR A 70 -7.98 10.84 0.74
N ASP A 71 -9.15 10.28 1.01
CA ASP A 71 -9.96 9.57 0.00
C ASP A 71 -10.37 10.51 -1.13
N ALA A 72 -10.81 11.74 -0.82
CA ALA A 72 -11.15 12.75 -1.82
C ALA A 72 -9.92 13.15 -2.67
N ALA A 73 -8.77 13.35 -2.04
CA ALA A 73 -7.53 13.68 -2.73
C ALA A 73 -7.06 12.52 -3.63
N SER A 74 -7.17 11.29 -3.15
CA SER A 74 -6.89 10.07 -3.93
C SER A 74 -7.79 9.96 -5.15
N ALA A 75 -9.09 10.14 -4.98
CA ALA A 75 -10.06 10.12 -6.08
C ALA A 75 -9.72 11.17 -7.17
N ALA A 76 -9.35 12.38 -6.74
CA ALA A 76 -8.92 13.46 -7.64
C ALA A 76 -7.61 13.10 -8.39
N LEU A 77 -6.62 12.51 -7.70
CA LEU A 77 -5.39 12.01 -8.33
C LEU A 77 -5.70 10.99 -9.43
N PHE A 78 -6.50 9.98 -9.11
CA PHE A 78 -6.86 8.94 -10.08
C PHE A 78 -7.72 9.47 -11.23
N ALA A 79 -8.55 10.50 -11.01
CA ALA A 79 -9.27 11.18 -12.09
C ALA A 79 -8.31 11.84 -13.10
N VAL A 80 -7.25 12.49 -12.61
CA VAL A 80 -6.19 13.02 -13.47
C VAL A 80 -5.48 11.90 -14.22
N PHE A 81 -5.06 10.83 -13.53
CA PHE A 81 -4.33 9.72 -14.16
C PHE A 81 -5.09 9.06 -15.30
N ARG A 82 -6.42 8.89 -15.19
CA ARG A 82 -7.28 8.30 -16.23
C ARG A 82 -7.28 9.07 -17.54
N ARG A 83 -6.91 10.33 -17.56
CA ARG A 83 -6.79 11.13 -18.79
C ARG A 83 -5.52 10.84 -19.57
N PHE A 84 -4.48 10.32 -18.89
CA PHE A 84 -3.16 10.07 -19.47
C PHE A 84 -2.93 8.62 -19.87
N ALA A 85 -3.72 7.69 -19.36
CA ALA A 85 -3.58 6.27 -19.68
C ALA A 85 -4.94 5.55 -19.62
N ALA A 86 -5.21 4.72 -20.62
CA ALA A 86 -6.41 3.90 -20.68
C ALA A 86 -6.41 2.76 -19.63
N ARG A 87 -5.24 2.34 -19.19
CA ARG A 87 -5.07 1.31 -18.16
C ARG A 87 -4.22 1.86 -17.02
N ILE A 88 -4.75 1.73 -15.80
CA ILE A 88 -4.12 2.15 -14.57
C ILE A 88 -4.16 0.99 -13.60
N GLU A 89 -3.04 0.70 -12.97
CA GLU A 89 -2.92 -0.26 -11.86
C GLU A 89 -2.61 0.53 -10.58
N PRO A 90 -3.57 0.67 -9.65
CA PRO A 90 -3.31 1.27 -8.36
C PRO A 90 -2.28 0.46 -7.56
N GLY A 91 -1.29 1.14 -6.99
CA GLY A 91 -0.37 0.56 -6.02
C GLY A 91 -0.83 0.81 -4.58
N SER A 92 -1.35 2.01 -4.34
CA SER A 92 -1.95 2.46 -3.09
C SER A 92 -2.95 3.59 -3.40
N MET A 93 -3.40 4.33 -2.38
CA MET A 93 -4.27 5.49 -2.58
C MET A 93 -3.52 6.70 -3.17
N GLU A 94 -2.19 6.69 -3.15
CA GLU A 94 -1.34 7.78 -3.62
C GLU A 94 -0.44 7.43 -4.80
N GLU A 95 -0.36 6.15 -5.19
CA GLU A 95 0.51 5.72 -6.28
C GLU A 95 -0.21 4.83 -7.30
N ALA A 96 0.22 4.91 -8.55
CA ALA A 96 -0.28 4.07 -9.62
C ALA A 96 0.76 3.81 -10.71
N PHE A 97 0.59 2.68 -11.39
CA PHE A 97 1.22 2.43 -12.70
C PHE A 97 0.25 2.81 -13.82
N LEU A 98 0.73 3.62 -14.75
CA LEU A 98 0.02 4.04 -15.95
C LEU A 98 0.59 3.28 -17.14
N ASP A 99 -0.27 2.69 -17.96
CA ASP A 99 0.16 2.01 -19.19
C ASP A 99 0.49 3.03 -20.27
N THR A 100 1.76 3.20 -20.54
CA THR A 100 2.28 4.12 -21.56
C THR A 100 3.02 3.39 -22.67
N ARG A 101 2.73 2.09 -22.90
CA ARG A 101 3.41 1.27 -23.92
C ARG A 101 3.16 1.74 -25.35
N THR A 102 2.08 2.46 -25.59
CA THR A 102 1.78 3.08 -26.89
C THR A 102 2.45 4.43 -27.10
N THR A 103 3.08 5.00 -26.04
CA THR A 103 3.79 6.28 -26.13
C THR A 103 5.22 6.05 -26.64
N PRO A 104 5.65 6.72 -27.72
CA PRO A 104 7.03 6.62 -28.18
C PRO A 104 8.02 7.07 -27.12
N TRP A 105 9.17 6.40 -27.04
CA TRP A 105 10.23 6.76 -26.09
C TRP A 105 10.73 8.21 -26.26
N ALA A 106 10.66 8.76 -27.47
CA ALA A 106 11.04 10.15 -27.74
C ALA A 106 10.14 11.20 -27.06
N THR A 107 8.92 10.83 -26.65
CA THR A 107 7.94 11.75 -26.05
C THR A 107 7.54 11.37 -24.63
N ILE A 108 8.12 10.31 -24.08
CA ILE A 108 7.73 9.82 -22.75
C ILE A 108 8.04 10.83 -21.64
N ASP A 109 9.14 11.60 -21.76
CA ASP A 109 9.50 12.68 -20.82
C ASP A 109 8.45 13.80 -20.83
N GLN A 110 7.94 14.15 -22.02
CA GLN A 110 6.90 15.18 -22.18
C GLN A 110 5.59 14.72 -21.54
N LEU A 111 5.22 13.44 -21.72
CA LEU A 111 4.05 12.84 -21.08
C LEU A 111 4.20 12.83 -19.56
N ALA A 112 5.36 12.43 -19.05
CA ALA A 112 5.65 12.41 -17.62
C ALA A 112 5.55 13.80 -16.99
N ALA A 113 6.12 14.80 -17.65
CA ALA A 113 6.01 16.20 -17.23
C ALA A 113 4.58 16.73 -17.32
N ALA A 114 3.79 16.30 -18.30
CA ALA A 114 2.39 16.67 -18.42
C ALA A 114 1.54 16.11 -17.28
N VAL A 115 1.75 14.84 -16.89
CA VAL A 115 1.09 14.22 -15.73
C VAL A 115 1.42 14.99 -14.44
N GLN A 116 2.71 15.28 -14.22
CA GLN A 116 3.17 16.00 -13.02
C GLN A 116 2.55 17.41 -12.93
N ARG A 117 2.53 18.15 -14.04
CA ARG A 117 1.89 19.49 -14.10
C ARG A 117 0.39 19.42 -13.86
N ALA A 118 -0.31 18.49 -14.49
CA ALA A 118 -1.76 18.34 -14.35
C ALA A 118 -2.15 18.06 -12.89
N VAL A 119 -1.46 17.14 -12.22
CA VAL A 119 -1.68 16.87 -10.80
C VAL A 119 -1.42 18.10 -9.95
N ARG A 120 -0.32 18.81 -10.21
CA ARG A 120 0.01 20.03 -9.46
C ARG A 120 -1.04 21.12 -9.62
N GLN A 121 -1.55 21.32 -10.82
CA GLN A 121 -2.53 22.37 -11.14
C GLN A 121 -3.94 22.04 -10.64
N GLU A 122 -4.38 20.79 -10.77
CA GLU A 122 -5.77 20.42 -10.53
C GLU A 122 -6.02 19.84 -9.13
N VAL A 123 -5.01 19.12 -8.59
CA VAL A 123 -5.13 18.50 -7.26
C VAL A 123 -4.36 19.28 -6.20
N GLY A 124 -3.40 20.10 -6.62
CA GLY A 124 -2.56 20.89 -5.71
C GLY A 124 -1.52 20.05 -4.95
N LEU A 125 -1.27 18.81 -5.37
CA LEU A 125 -0.33 17.91 -4.70
C LEU A 125 0.96 17.74 -5.50
N PRO A 126 2.10 17.60 -4.80
CA PRO A 126 3.35 17.20 -5.42
C PRO A 126 3.34 15.71 -5.77
N VAL A 127 3.78 15.38 -6.96
CA VAL A 127 4.00 13.98 -7.38
C VAL A 127 5.39 13.81 -7.98
N THR A 128 5.95 12.64 -7.75
CA THR A 128 7.17 12.18 -8.43
C THR A 128 6.79 11.18 -9.51
N VAL A 129 7.37 11.34 -10.69
CA VAL A 129 7.06 10.49 -11.85
C VAL A 129 8.30 9.75 -12.31
N GLY A 130 8.15 8.43 -12.50
CA GLY A 130 9.18 7.59 -13.08
C GLY A 130 8.66 6.82 -14.29
N ALA A 131 9.44 6.72 -15.35
CA ALA A 131 9.12 5.87 -16.49
C ALA A 131 10.24 4.86 -16.74
N GLY A 132 9.86 3.70 -17.26
CA GLY A 132 10.77 2.62 -17.57
C GLY A 132 10.05 1.50 -18.32
N ARG A 133 10.79 0.60 -18.93
CA ARG A 133 10.26 -0.49 -19.75
C ARG A 133 9.40 -1.47 -18.95
N THR A 134 9.74 -1.68 -17.68
CA THR A 134 8.99 -2.54 -16.76
C THR A 134 8.47 -1.75 -15.56
N LYS A 135 7.53 -2.32 -14.80
CA LYS A 135 7.03 -1.69 -13.56
C LYS A 135 8.14 -1.50 -12.54
N LEU A 136 9.08 -2.43 -12.45
CA LEU A 136 10.24 -2.32 -11.57
C LEU A 136 11.07 -1.08 -11.93
N MET A 137 11.43 -0.92 -13.22
CA MET A 137 12.22 0.22 -13.68
C MET A 137 11.48 1.55 -13.48
N ALA A 138 10.19 1.60 -13.78
CA ALA A 138 9.38 2.80 -13.57
C ALA A 138 9.32 3.20 -12.09
N LYS A 139 9.13 2.24 -11.18
CA LYS A 139 9.11 2.50 -9.74
C LYS A 139 10.48 2.86 -9.19
N LEU A 140 11.55 2.25 -9.68
CA LEU A 140 12.91 2.62 -9.34
C LEU A 140 13.21 4.06 -9.77
N ALA A 141 12.85 4.42 -11.01
CA ALA A 141 13.02 5.76 -11.54
C ALA A 141 12.35 6.81 -10.64
N SER A 142 11.07 6.62 -10.29
CA SER A 142 10.37 7.57 -9.41
C SER A 142 11.02 7.63 -8.01
N ARG A 143 11.36 6.49 -7.40
CA ARG A 143 11.97 6.46 -6.06
C ARG A 143 13.31 7.20 -6.00
N SER A 144 14.12 7.12 -7.07
CA SER A 144 15.47 7.71 -7.10
C SER A 144 15.49 9.24 -7.17
N VAL A 145 14.36 9.87 -7.49
CA VAL A 145 14.27 11.33 -7.67
C VAL A 145 13.22 11.99 -6.77
N LYS A 146 12.74 11.28 -5.73
CA LYS A 146 11.84 11.89 -4.73
C LYS A 146 12.56 12.97 -3.91
N PRO A 147 11.89 14.05 -3.54
CA PRO A 147 10.56 14.50 -3.94
C PRO A 147 10.56 15.33 -5.24
N HIS A 148 9.36 15.48 -5.82
CA HIS A 148 9.07 16.38 -6.97
C HIS A 148 9.86 16.07 -8.25
N GLY A 149 10.53 14.92 -8.30
CA GLY A 149 11.40 14.55 -9.42
C GLY A 149 10.64 13.95 -10.59
N LEU A 150 11.33 13.93 -11.72
CA LEU A 150 10.93 13.20 -12.90
C LEU A 150 12.17 12.47 -13.44
N ARG A 151 12.04 11.16 -13.67
CA ARG A 151 13.11 10.37 -14.29
C ARG A 151 12.55 9.35 -15.27
N VAL A 152 13.18 9.26 -16.41
CA VAL A 152 12.94 8.22 -17.40
C VAL A 152 14.19 7.33 -17.48
N ILE A 153 14.01 6.03 -17.25
CA ILE A 153 15.07 5.03 -17.50
C ILE A 153 14.81 4.46 -18.90
N HIS A 154 15.58 4.95 -19.87
CA HIS A 154 15.51 4.48 -21.25
C HIS A 154 16.06 3.05 -21.39
N PRO A 155 15.62 2.27 -22.41
CA PRO A 155 16.12 0.91 -22.62
C PRO A 155 17.65 0.80 -22.74
N ALA A 156 18.30 1.82 -23.31
CA ALA A 156 19.75 1.90 -23.43
C ALA A 156 20.46 2.05 -22.06
N GLU A 157 19.88 2.79 -21.13
CA GLU A 157 20.37 2.96 -19.77
C GLU A 157 20.08 1.71 -18.93
N GLU A 158 18.88 1.13 -19.08
CA GLU A 158 18.42 -0.02 -18.31
C GLU A 158 19.40 -1.21 -18.39
N ARG A 159 19.98 -1.48 -19.56
CA ARG A 159 20.90 -2.61 -19.75
C ARG A 159 22.15 -2.55 -18.87
N TYR A 160 22.57 -1.35 -18.47
CA TYR A 160 23.70 -1.14 -17.57
C TYR A 160 23.24 -1.04 -16.11
N LEU A 161 22.11 -0.36 -15.88
CA LEU A 161 21.59 -0.14 -14.55
C LEU A 161 21.06 -1.43 -13.91
N ARG A 162 20.31 -2.25 -14.67
CA ARG A 162 19.63 -3.44 -14.16
C ARG A 162 20.58 -4.45 -13.50
N PRO A 163 21.70 -4.86 -14.10
CA PRO A 163 22.62 -5.81 -13.46
C PRO A 163 23.23 -5.29 -12.15
N ALA A 164 23.42 -3.98 -12.05
CA ALA A 164 24.02 -3.33 -10.88
C ALA A 164 23.03 -3.09 -9.73
N LEU A 165 21.72 -3.25 -9.94
CA LEU A 165 20.72 -3.06 -8.88
C LEU A 165 20.97 -3.99 -7.71
N LEU A 166 20.92 -3.43 -6.51
CA LEU A 166 20.99 -4.23 -5.29
C LEU A 166 19.66 -4.98 -5.07
N VAL A 167 19.73 -6.19 -4.51
CA VAL A 167 18.52 -6.95 -4.14
C VAL A 167 17.64 -6.19 -3.14
N ASP A 168 18.23 -5.29 -2.36
CA ASP A 168 17.55 -4.42 -1.41
C ASP A 168 16.66 -3.37 -2.08
N GLU A 169 16.96 -3.00 -3.31
CA GLU A 169 16.20 -2.02 -4.09
C GLU A 169 15.01 -2.66 -4.82
N LEU A 170 14.96 -4.00 -4.90
CA LEU A 170 13.95 -4.71 -5.67
C LEU A 170 12.58 -4.62 -4.99
N TRP A 171 11.69 -3.88 -5.61
CA TRP A 171 10.30 -3.77 -5.17
C TRP A 171 9.63 -5.14 -5.11
N GLY A 172 8.95 -5.42 -3.96
CA GLY A 172 8.23 -6.67 -3.72
C GLY A 172 9.12 -7.86 -3.32
N VAL A 173 10.39 -7.62 -3.04
CA VAL A 173 11.26 -8.54 -2.32
C VAL A 173 11.27 -8.13 -0.85
N GLY A 174 10.69 -8.96 0.02
CA GLY A 174 10.59 -8.69 1.47
C GLY A 174 11.91 -8.95 2.21
N GLU A 175 12.03 -8.42 3.42
CA GLU A 175 13.27 -8.47 4.23
C GLU A 175 13.78 -9.90 4.45
N VAL A 176 12.87 -10.85 4.74
CA VAL A 176 13.25 -12.27 4.90
C VAL A 176 13.92 -12.84 3.64
N THR A 177 13.41 -12.49 2.46
CA THR A 177 14.00 -12.96 1.20
C THR A 177 15.33 -12.26 0.93
N ARG A 178 15.43 -10.95 1.21
CA ARG A 178 16.69 -10.19 1.07
C ARG A 178 17.79 -10.78 1.95
N GLU A 179 17.46 -11.06 3.21
CA GLU A 179 18.42 -11.65 4.14
C GLU A 179 18.90 -13.03 3.68
N ARG A 180 17.99 -13.90 3.22
CA ARG A 180 18.36 -15.20 2.63
C ARG A 180 19.29 -15.05 1.43
N LEU A 181 18.98 -14.12 0.51
CA LEU A 181 19.83 -13.84 -0.65
C LEU A 181 21.24 -13.39 -0.21
N ARG A 182 21.34 -12.48 0.78
CA ARG A 182 22.62 -12.00 1.32
C ARG A 182 23.43 -13.13 1.95
N GLN A 183 22.82 -14.06 2.69
CA GLN A 183 23.45 -15.23 3.28
C GLN A 183 24.08 -16.16 2.22
N HIS A 184 23.51 -16.16 1.02
CA HIS A 184 24.06 -16.87 -0.15
C HIS A 184 24.94 -15.99 -1.05
N SER A 185 25.42 -14.84 -0.54
CA SER A 185 26.26 -13.87 -1.27
C SER A 185 25.64 -13.30 -2.54
N ILE A 186 24.31 -13.34 -2.66
CA ILE A 186 23.54 -12.75 -3.76
C ILE A 186 23.17 -11.33 -3.35
N ARG A 187 23.85 -10.33 -3.89
CA ARG A 187 23.69 -8.93 -3.53
C ARG A 187 23.10 -8.06 -4.64
N THR A 188 23.34 -8.45 -5.89
CA THR A 188 22.93 -7.70 -7.07
C THR A 188 22.04 -8.53 -8.00
N VAL A 189 21.41 -7.86 -8.95
CA VAL A 189 20.65 -8.54 -10.02
C VAL A 189 21.60 -9.37 -10.91
N ALA A 190 22.85 -8.93 -11.11
CA ALA A 190 23.84 -9.73 -11.81
C ALA A 190 24.13 -11.07 -11.09
N ASP A 191 24.25 -11.04 -9.76
CA ASP A 191 24.44 -12.27 -8.98
C ASP A 191 23.27 -13.24 -9.15
N ILE A 192 22.03 -12.72 -9.17
CA ILE A 192 20.83 -13.55 -9.43
C ILE A 192 20.95 -14.26 -10.80
N GLY A 193 21.46 -13.56 -11.81
CA GLY A 193 21.56 -14.06 -13.18
C GLY A 193 22.49 -15.27 -13.36
N VAL A 194 23.42 -15.48 -12.44
CA VAL A 194 24.39 -16.60 -12.49
C VAL A 194 24.06 -17.75 -11.54
N VAL A 195 23.03 -17.60 -10.68
CA VAL A 195 22.59 -18.66 -9.76
C VAL A 195 21.78 -19.71 -10.49
N HIS A 196 22.07 -21.00 -10.22
CA HIS A 196 21.28 -22.10 -10.77
C HIS A 196 19.80 -21.98 -10.34
N PRO A 197 18.81 -22.17 -11.25
CA PRO A 197 17.40 -21.98 -10.95
C PRO A 197 16.88 -22.79 -9.76
N GLU A 198 17.39 -24.03 -9.54
CA GLU A 198 17.01 -24.86 -8.40
C GLU A 198 17.50 -24.25 -7.09
N HIS A 199 18.75 -23.82 -7.05
CA HIS A 199 19.30 -23.17 -5.86
C HIS A 199 18.56 -21.87 -5.53
N LEU A 200 18.22 -21.09 -6.55
CA LEU A 200 17.41 -19.87 -6.34
C LEU A 200 16.01 -20.19 -5.78
N ARG A 201 15.42 -21.35 -6.18
CA ARG A 201 14.13 -21.84 -5.60
C ARG A 201 14.25 -22.22 -4.13
N ASP A 202 15.35 -22.87 -3.76
CA ASP A 202 15.58 -23.27 -2.36
C ASP A 202 15.73 -22.04 -1.45
N ILE A 203 16.39 -20.99 -1.92
CA ILE A 203 16.58 -19.74 -1.19
C ILE A 203 15.28 -18.95 -1.07
N ALA A 204 14.57 -18.73 -2.17
CA ALA A 204 13.52 -17.72 -2.28
C ALA A 204 12.10 -18.32 -2.41
N GLY A 205 11.97 -19.62 -2.60
CA GLY A 205 10.71 -20.28 -2.93
C GLY A 205 10.33 -20.12 -4.41
N THR A 206 9.52 -21.01 -4.93
CA THR A 206 9.25 -21.17 -6.38
C THR A 206 8.77 -19.89 -7.06
N GLN A 207 7.82 -19.17 -6.46
CA GLN A 207 7.23 -17.98 -7.09
C GLN A 207 8.20 -16.80 -7.10
N MET A 208 8.91 -16.58 -5.99
CA MET A 208 9.89 -15.50 -5.89
C MET A 208 11.12 -15.79 -6.76
N ALA A 209 11.61 -17.02 -6.82
CA ALA A 209 12.71 -17.41 -7.70
C ALA A 209 12.40 -17.14 -9.18
N ARG A 210 11.19 -17.50 -9.65
CA ARG A 210 10.75 -17.16 -11.02
C ARG A 210 10.75 -15.64 -11.27
N ARG A 211 10.25 -14.86 -10.30
CA ARG A 211 10.25 -13.40 -10.39
C ARG A 211 11.66 -12.82 -10.43
N LEU A 212 12.55 -13.28 -9.56
CA LEU A 212 13.96 -12.84 -9.53
C LEU A 212 14.69 -13.17 -10.82
N ALA A 213 14.50 -14.38 -11.35
CA ALA A 213 15.06 -14.80 -12.65
C ALA A 213 14.53 -13.91 -13.79
N ALA A 214 13.24 -13.59 -13.82
CA ALA A 214 12.66 -12.68 -14.81
C ALA A 214 13.24 -11.26 -14.69
N ILE A 215 13.47 -10.77 -13.46
CA ILE A 215 14.14 -9.48 -13.22
C ILE A 215 15.58 -9.52 -13.78
N ALA A 216 16.34 -10.58 -13.50
CA ALA A 216 17.70 -10.71 -13.98
C ALA A 216 17.76 -10.78 -15.52
N ALA A 217 16.84 -11.51 -16.14
CA ALA A 217 16.72 -11.60 -17.59
C ALA A 217 16.15 -10.35 -18.27
N GLY A 218 15.63 -9.38 -17.48
CA GLY A 218 14.95 -8.21 -18.03
C GLY A 218 13.61 -8.50 -18.68
N THR A 219 12.97 -9.61 -18.32
CA THR A 219 11.65 -10.05 -18.79
C THR A 219 10.57 -9.93 -17.72
N ASP A 220 10.85 -9.18 -16.66
CA ASP A 220 9.92 -8.94 -15.57
C ASP A 220 8.66 -8.18 -16.04
N ASP A 221 7.57 -8.37 -15.29
CA ASP A 221 6.22 -7.94 -15.69
C ASP A 221 6.13 -6.42 -15.97
N ALA A 222 5.82 -6.10 -17.22
CA ALA A 222 5.53 -4.75 -17.70
C ALA A 222 4.02 -4.49 -17.81
N THR A 223 3.17 -5.49 -17.59
CA THR A 223 1.73 -5.39 -17.80
C THR A 223 1.09 -4.59 -16.67
N VAL A 224 0.50 -3.45 -17.04
CA VAL A 224 -0.38 -2.67 -16.15
C VAL A 224 -1.75 -3.35 -16.14
N ARG A 225 -2.14 -3.84 -14.97
CA ARG A 225 -3.41 -4.55 -14.78
C ARG A 225 -4.45 -3.57 -14.25
N PRO A 226 -5.63 -3.50 -14.86
CA PRO A 226 -6.72 -2.70 -14.31
C PRO A 226 -6.99 -3.08 -12.86
N GLU A 227 -7.56 -2.15 -12.13
CA GLU A 227 -7.98 -2.35 -10.75
C GLU A 227 -8.74 -3.67 -10.61
N ARG A 228 -8.21 -4.56 -9.80
CA ARG A 228 -8.93 -5.77 -9.43
C ARG A 228 -10.02 -5.39 -8.45
N PRO A 229 -11.20 -6.02 -8.51
CA PRO A 229 -12.20 -5.84 -7.48
C PRO A 229 -11.55 -6.02 -6.11
N ARG A 230 -11.84 -5.13 -5.18
CA ARG A 230 -11.35 -5.21 -3.81
C ARG A 230 -11.74 -6.59 -3.23
N ARG A 231 -10.82 -7.26 -2.56
CA ARG A 231 -11.06 -8.59 -2.01
C ARG A 231 -11.42 -8.58 -0.54
N SER A 232 -11.11 -7.48 0.15
CA SER A 232 -11.35 -7.33 1.58
C SER A 232 -11.50 -5.87 1.96
N PHE A 233 -12.24 -5.64 3.05
CA PHE A 233 -12.19 -4.41 3.84
C PHE A 233 -11.65 -4.76 5.22
N SER A 234 -10.78 -3.91 5.75
CA SER A 234 -10.17 -4.10 7.05
C SER A 234 -10.15 -2.78 7.80
N VAL A 235 -10.44 -2.85 9.09
CA VAL A 235 -10.27 -1.75 10.04
C VAL A 235 -9.41 -2.26 11.17
N GLN A 236 -8.37 -1.51 11.53
CA GLN A 236 -7.48 -1.86 12.64
C GLN A 236 -7.33 -0.64 13.56
N ARG A 237 -7.24 -0.90 14.87
CA ARG A 237 -7.05 0.13 15.87
C ARG A 237 -6.04 -0.31 16.93
N ALA A 238 -5.12 0.58 17.29
CA ALA A 238 -4.27 0.39 18.46
C ALA A 238 -5.13 0.49 19.73
N VAL A 239 -4.85 -0.34 20.73
CA VAL A 239 -5.57 -0.37 22.00
C VAL A 239 -4.65 0.24 23.07
N PRO A 240 -4.92 1.48 23.53
CA PRO A 240 -4.15 2.10 24.61
C PRO A 240 -4.19 1.26 25.88
N ARG A 241 -3.13 1.38 26.71
CA ARG A 241 -3.05 0.62 27.97
C ARG A 241 -4.22 0.98 28.91
N GLY A 242 -4.94 -0.03 29.37
CA GLY A 242 -6.07 0.13 30.29
C GLY A 242 -7.38 0.55 29.63
N THR A 243 -7.42 0.57 28.28
CA THR A 243 -8.65 0.87 27.53
C THR A 243 -9.28 -0.44 27.06
N PRO A 244 -10.63 -0.61 27.18
CA PRO A 244 -11.35 -1.73 26.57
C PRO A 244 -11.22 -1.71 25.03
N VAL A 245 -11.31 -2.87 24.42
CA VAL A 245 -11.36 -2.97 22.96
C VAL A 245 -12.75 -2.53 22.47
N ASP A 246 -12.79 -1.44 21.70
CA ASP A 246 -14.02 -0.95 21.06
C ASP A 246 -14.30 -1.76 19.77
N VAL A 247 -14.85 -2.96 19.92
CA VAL A 247 -15.19 -3.85 18.79
C VAL A 247 -16.35 -3.29 18.00
N ASP A 248 -17.35 -2.75 18.68
CA ASP A 248 -18.56 -2.21 18.04
C ASP A 248 -18.23 -1.01 17.14
N GLY A 249 -17.36 -0.11 17.59
CA GLY A 249 -16.86 0.99 16.79
C GLY A 249 -16.06 0.54 15.56
N LEU A 250 -15.24 -0.52 15.69
CA LEU A 250 -14.52 -1.08 14.55
C LEU A 250 -15.46 -1.71 13.53
N VAL A 251 -16.46 -2.44 13.99
CA VAL A 251 -17.46 -3.09 13.14
C VAL A 251 -18.35 -2.06 12.46
N ALA A 252 -18.79 -1.03 13.17
CA ALA A 252 -19.60 0.05 12.60
C ALA A 252 -18.85 0.79 11.48
N GLU A 253 -17.57 1.10 11.70
CA GLU A 253 -16.70 1.71 10.67
C GLU A 253 -16.56 0.80 9.45
N LEU A 254 -16.32 -0.49 9.67
CA LEU A 254 -16.17 -1.49 8.61
C LEU A 254 -17.46 -1.65 7.79
N ALA A 255 -18.61 -1.74 8.45
CA ALA A 255 -19.94 -1.78 7.82
C ALA A 255 -20.22 -0.52 7.00
N GLY A 256 -19.87 0.65 7.52
CA GLY A 256 -19.96 1.92 6.79
C GLY A 256 -19.13 1.92 5.51
N ARG A 257 -17.91 1.38 5.55
CA ARG A 257 -17.03 1.25 4.38
C ARG A 257 -17.59 0.27 3.33
N LEU A 258 -18.19 -0.85 3.76
CA LEU A 258 -18.84 -1.81 2.88
C LEU A 258 -20.03 -1.17 2.16
N ARG A 259 -20.93 -0.50 2.93
CA ARG A 259 -22.08 0.21 2.38
C ARG A 259 -21.69 1.32 1.41
N GLY A 260 -20.70 2.13 1.78
CA GLY A 260 -20.18 3.20 0.91
C GLY A 260 -19.61 2.68 -0.41
N ALA A 261 -19.15 1.43 -0.45
CA ALA A 261 -18.67 0.75 -1.66
C ALA A 261 -19.79 -0.04 -2.38
N GLY A 262 -21.01 -0.12 -1.87
CA GLY A 262 -22.09 -0.95 -2.41
C GLY A 262 -21.79 -2.45 -2.35
N LEU A 263 -21.05 -2.90 -1.31
CA LEU A 263 -20.59 -4.28 -1.18
C LEU A 263 -21.06 -4.90 0.12
N THR A 264 -21.28 -6.22 0.09
CA THR A 264 -21.47 -7.09 1.25
C THR A 264 -20.35 -8.11 1.32
N GLY A 265 -20.16 -8.76 2.46
CA GLY A 265 -19.15 -9.80 2.61
C GLY A 265 -19.61 -11.00 3.39
N SER A 266 -18.99 -12.16 3.13
CA SER A 266 -19.42 -13.46 3.64
C SER A 266 -18.50 -14.08 4.68
N VAL A 267 -17.33 -13.50 4.93
CA VAL A 267 -16.38 -14.03 5.92
C VAL A 267 -15.82 -12.88 6.75
N VAL A 268 -15.88 -13.03 8.07
CA VAL A 268 -15.31 -12.10 9.05
C VAL A 268 -14.08 -12.73 9.70
N SER A 269 -13.02 -11.95 9.86
CA SER A 269 -11.81 -12.37 10.56
C SER A 269 -11.42 -11.31 11.59
N LEU A 270 -10.99 -11.79 12.77
CA LEU A 270 -10.38 -10.98 13.82
C LEU A 270 -8.87 -11.22 13.82
N SER A 271 -8.09 -10.17 13.95
CA SER A 271 -6.66 -10.23 14.24
C SER A 271 -6.37 -9.44 15.51
N VAL A 272 -5.64 -10.05 16.43
CA VAL A 272 -5.24 -9.44 17.69
C VAL A 272 -3.74 -9.56 17.85
N LEU A 273 -3.09 -8.42 18.06
CA LEU A 273 -1.68 -8.35 18.45
C LEU A 273 -1.60 -8.11 19.95
N TYR A 274 -0.93 -9.00 20.66
CA TYR A 274 -0.65 -8.87 22.08
C TYR A 274 0.72 -8.26 22.34
N ALA A 275 0.92 -7.76 23.56
CA ALA A 275 2.23 -7.38 24.04
C ALA A 275 3.24 -8.53 23.89
N GLY A 276 4.42 -8.22 23.34
CA GLY A 276 5.44 -9.22 23.03
C GLY A 276 5.33 -9.83 21.64
N ASN A 277 4.61 -9.18 20.72
CA ASN A 277 4.47 -9.56 19.30
C ASN A 277 3.82 -10.93 19.04
N LEU A 278 3.02 -11.43 19.98
CA LEU A 278 2.20 -12.61 19.75
C LEU A 278 0.92 -12.22 19.02
N GLU A 279 0.60 -12.93 17.94
CA GLU A 279 -0.62 -12.70 17.18
C GLU A 279 -1.64 -13.83 17.39
N HIS A 280 -2.93 -13.44 17.43
CA HIS A 280 -4.06 -14.35 17.38
C HIS A 280 -4.94 -13.99 16.19
N HIS A 281 -5.40 -15.02 15.48
CA HIS A 281 -6.30 -14.88 14.34
C HIS A 281 -7.51 -15.78 14.52
N GLY A 282 -8.70 -15.17 14.51
CA GLY A 282 -9.97 -15.85 14.46
C GLY A 282 -10.69 -15.60 13.14
N ARG A 283 -11.51 -16.54 12.70
CA ARG A 283 -12.25 -16.42 11.44
C ARG A 283 -13.57 -17.15 11.55
N THR A 284 -14.64 -16.53 11.03
CA THR A 284 -15.96 -17.15 10.91
C THR A 284 -16.60 -16.85 9.57
N ARG A 285 -17.43 -17.75 9.08
CA ARG A 285 -18.25 -17.57 7.87
C ARG A 285 -19.64 -17.14 8.28
N LEU A 286 -20.19 -16.14 7.60
CA LEU A 286 -21.56 -15.67 7.78
C LEU A 286 -22.53 -16.59 7.02
N GLY A 287 -23.75 -16.73 7.51
CA GLY A 287 -24.81 -17.48 6.81
C GLY A 287 -25.14 -16.85 5.46
N GLU A 288 -25.23 -15.52 5.45
CA GLU A 288 -25.43 -14.72 4.22
C GLU A 288 -24.44 -13.55 4.17
N PRO A 289 -24.02 -13.11 2.98
CA PRO A 289 -23.19 -11.92 2.81
C PRO A 289 -23.93 -10.69 3.29
N THR A 290 -23.29 -9.88 4.15
CA THR A 290 -23.93 -8.72 4.77
C THR A 290 -22.98 -7.53 4.91
N ASP A 291 -23.55 -6.35 5.07
CA ASP A 291 -22.93 -5.10 5.54
C ASP A 291 -23.61 -4.59 6.83
N ASP A 292 -24.48 -5.43 7.43
CA ASP A 292 -25.18 -5.08 8.69
C ASP A 292 -24.19 -5.15 9.86
N PRO A 293 -23.98 -4.02 10.58
CA PRO A 293 -23.06 -3.99 11.71
C PRO A 293 -23.50 -4.91 12.85
N ALA A 294 -24.78 -5.14 13.06
CA ALA A 294 -25.26 -6.01 14.14
C ALA A 294 -24.89 -7.48 13.86
N VAL A 295 -25.06 -7.94 12.61
CA VAL A 295 -24.68 -9.29 12.19
C VAL A 295 -23.16 -9.48 12.24
N LEU A 296 -22.41 -8.47 11.79
CA LEU A 296 -20.96 -8.50 11.85
C LEU A 296 -20.45 -8.51 13.30
N ALA A 297 -21.04 -7.71 14.20
CA ALA A 297 -20.69 -7.69 15.62
C ALA A 297 -20.98 -9.03 16.31
N ALA A 298 -22.13 -9.62 16.05
CA ALA A 298 -22.48 -10.95 16.57
C ALA A 298 -21.50 -12.04 16.11
N ALA A 299 -20.98 -11.92 14.89
CA ALA A 299 -19.99 -12.86 14.36
C ALA A 299 -18.58 -12.64 14.94
N VAL A 300 -18.22 -11.40 15.30
CA VAL A 300 -16.91 -11.04 15.87
C VAL A 300 -16.85 -11.34 17.38
N GLY A 301 -17.95 -11.19 18.11
CA GLY A 301 -18.01 -11.37 19.56
C GLY A 301 -17.32 -12.63 20.07
N PRO A 302 -17.70 -13.83 19.63
CA PRO A 302 -17.06 -15.08 20.05
C PRO A 302 -15.55 -15.15 19.73
N LEU A 303 -15.10 -14.48 18.68
CA LEU A 303 -13.68 -14.44 18.31
C LEU A 303 -12.89 -13.55 19.28
N VAL A 304 -13.50 -12.47 19.77
CA VAL A 304 -12.92 -11.58 20.78
C VAL A 304 -12.85 -12.27 22.13
N ASP A 305 -13.90 -12.96 22.54
CA ASP A 305 -13.96 -13.71 23.82
C ASP A 305 -12.86 -14.76 23.90
N ALA A 306 -12.57 -15.43 22.79
CA ALA A 306 -11.47 -16.39 22.67
C ALA A 306 -10.08 -15.73 22.78
N ALA A 307 -9.98 -14.42 22.53
CA ALA A 307 -8.72 -13.68 22.46
C ALA A 307 -8.34 -12.94 23.76
N THR A 308 -9.25 -12.80 24.73
CA THR A 308 -9.11 -11.82 25.85
C THR A 308 -8.15 -12.17 26.98
N ALA A 309 -7.44 -13.30 26.94
CA ALA A 309 -6.59 -13.77 28.05
C ALA A 309 -5.28 -12.97 28.25
N ARG A 310 -4.93 -12.02 27.36
CA ARG A 310 -3.66 -11.28 27.38
C ARG A 310 -3.85 -9.80 27.03
N ARG A 311 -2.86 -8.97 27.35
CA ARG A 311 -2.85 -7.55 27.01
C ARG A 311 -2.82 -7.37 25.49
N ILE A 312 -3.88 -6.78 24.96
CA ILE A 312 -4.04 -6.44 23.54
C ILE A 312 -3.35 -5.10 23.26
N GLU A 313 -2.56 -5.01 22.21
CA GLU A 313 -1.92 -3.77 21.70
C GLU A 313 -2.59 -3.27 20.42
N ARG A 314 -3.13 -4.19 19.62
CA ARG A 314 -3.84 -3.85 18.39
C ARG A 314 -4.92 -4.90 18.10
N VAL A 315 -6.06 -4.43 17.64
CA VAL A 315 -7.16 -5.28 17.17
C VAL A 315 -7.54 -4.85 15.75
N GLY A 316 -7.87 -5.81 14.91
CA GLY A 316 -8.34 -5.58 13.54
C GLY A 316 -9.47 -6.52 13.17
N VAL A 317 -10.46 -5.98 12.48
CA VAL A 317 -11.56 -6.76 11.89
C VAL A 317 -11.48 -6.63 10.37
N THR A 318 -11.59 -7.77 9.69
CA THR A 318 -11.50 -7.85 8.23
C THR A 318 -12.71 -8.62 7.69
N VAL A 319 -13.34 -8.07 6.66
CA VAL A 319 -14.40 -8.75 5.89
C VAL A 319 -13.87 -9.11 4.51
N THR A 320 -14.10 -10.38 4.13
CA THR A 320 -13.73 -10.95 2.82
C THR A 320 -14.91 -11.67 2.18
N GLY A 321 -14.72 -12.24 0.98
CA GLY A 321 -15.82 -12.81 0.22
C GLY A 321 -16.80 -11.72 -0.21
N LEU A 322 -16.24 -10.62 -0.75
CA LEU A 322 -17.01 -9.44 -1.14
C LEU A 322 -17.81 -9.71 -2.42
N GLN A 323 -19.05 -9.21 -2.41
CA GLN A 323 -19.94 -9.20 -3.59
C GLN A 323 -20.77 -7.92 -3.60
N PRO A 324 -21.33 -7.50 -4.76
CA PRO A 324 -22.24 -6.36 -4.82
C PRO A 324 -23.44 -6.53 -3.90
N ALA A 325 -23.85 -5.46 -3.22
CA ALA A 325 -25.08 -5.46 -2.42
C ALA A 325 -26.28 -5.75 -3.34
N GLY A 326 -27.15 -6.69 -2.91
CA GLY A 326 -28.29 -7.14 -3.73
C GLY A 326 -27.96 -8.20 -4.78
N ALA A 327 -26.72 -8.71 -4.84
CA ALA A 327 -26.42 -9.87 -5.67
C ALA A 327 -27.23 -11.09 -5.21
N ALA A 328 -27.89 -11.79 -6.16
CA ALA A 328 -28.63 -13.00 -5.86
C ALA A 328 -27.69 -14.07 -5.29
N VAL A 329 -27.99 -14.57 -4.10
CA VAL A 329 -27.26 -15.72 -3.51
C VAL A 329 -27.73 -16.97 -4.25
N GLN A 330 -26.87 -17.57 -5.05
CA GLN A 330 -27.13 -18.87 -5.62
C GLN A 330 -27.08 -19.92 -4.50
N LEU A 331 -28.24 -20.33 -4.01
CA LEU A 331 -28.37 -21.46 -3.10
C LEU A 331 -27.95 -22.72 -3.86
N THR A 332 -26.79 -23.27 -3.52
CA THR A 332 -26.44 -24.66 -3.87
C THR A 332 -27.32 -25.55 -3.03
N LEU A 333 -28.33 -26.15 -3.64
CA LEU A 333 -29.01 -27.28 -3.04
C LEU A 333 -28.00 -28.42 -2.93
N ASP A 334 -27.60 -28.72 -1.69
CA ASP A 334 -26.82 -29.92 -1.39
C ASP A 334 -27.77 -31.11 -1.57
N THR A 335 -27.83 -31.62 -2.81
CA THR A 335 -28.54 -32.88 -3.08
C THR A 335 -27.64 -34.00 -2.58
N GLY A 336 -27.74 -34.31 -1.27
CA GLY A 336 -27.18 -35.52 -0.71
C GLY A 336 -27.76 -36.73 -1.42
N TYR A 337 -26.96 -37.46 -2.15
CA TYR A 337 -27.10 -38.86 -2.51
C TYR A 337 -25.92 -39.62 -1.93
#